data_515a76190d2d27db57a7f3b9af63c15b
#
_entry.id   515a76190d2d27db57a7f3b9af63c15b
#
_cell.length_a   1.000
_cell.length_b   1.000
_cell.length_c   1.000
_cell.angle_alpha   90.00
_cell.angle_beta   90.00
_cell.angle_gamma   90.00
#
_symmetry.space_group_name_H-M   'P 1'
#
loop_
_entity.id
_entity.type
_entity.pdbx_description
1 polymer ?
#
loop_
_entity_poly.entity_id
_entity_poly.type
_entity_poly.pdbx_seq_one_letter_code
_entity_poly.pdbx_strand_id
1 'polypeptide(L)'
;EVFVSIADLRDMLLPDVDLTANPWLFQHLTETLDKRVLVSISRHDDGSLTSNFSINLNVSTILSDEFLEFDENINASMRSSIVLELQLVDIFSDVKAFILAKTFAQYRGYKICIDGITVDKLKYIDREHLSSDLIKIIWHPSFMDVIREDKHFTDYVNKAERARMILCRVDDPQAVEVGN
;
A
#
# COMPACT_ATOMS: atom_id res chain seq x y z
N GLU A 1 1.57 -10.29 2.99
CA GLU A 1 1.99 -8.89 3.22
C GLU A 1 3.23 -8.88 4.10
N VAL A 2 4.23 -8.08 3.71
CA VAL A 2 5.45 -7.85 4.50
C VAL A 2 5.42 -6.41 4.99
N PHE A 3 5.45 -6.23 6.30
CA PHE A 3 5.44 -4.91 6.93
C PHE A 3 6.16 -4.95 8.28
N VAL A 4 6.57 -3.79 8.75
CA VAL A 4 7.05 -3.61 10.13
C VAL A 4 5.90 -3.09 10.98
N SER A 5 5.58 -3.83 12.05
CA SER A 5 4.57 -3.38 13.01
C SER A 5 5.13 -2.21 13.84
N ILE A 6 4.62 -1.02 13.58
CA ILE A 6 5.00 0.18 14.35
C ILE A 6 4.53 0.06 15.81
N ALA A 7 3.39 -0.61 16.04
CA ALA A 7 2.90 -0.83 17.40
C ALA A 7 3.87 -1.71 18.19
N ASP A 8 4.31 -2.84 17.62
CA ASP A 8 5.26 -3.73 18.28
C ASP A 8 6.62 -3.05 18.49
N LEU A 9 7.07 -2.28 17.49
CA LEU A 9 8.32 -1.52 17.61
C LEU A 9 8.24 -0.49 18.74
N ARG A 10 7.13 0.25 18.83
CA ARG A 10 6.89 1.21 19.90
C ARG A 10 6.91 0.50 21.26
N ASP A 11 6.14 -0.56 21.41
CA ASP A 11 5.99 -1.28 22.67
C ASP A 11 7.31 -1.91 23.14
N MET A 12 8.18 -2.29 22.19
CA MET A 12 9.50 -2.85 22.52
C MET A 12 10.57 -1.79 22.83
N LEU A 13 10.56 -0.65 22.15
CA LEU A 13 11.66 0.31 22.20
C LEU A 13 11.29 1.63 22.89
N LEU A 14 10.06 2.09 22.76
CA LEU A 14 9.60 3.41 23.19
C LEU A 14 8.15 3.35 23.72
N PRO A 15 7.87 2.58 24.78
CA PRO A 15 6.49 2.32 25.22
C PRO A 15 5.74 3.59 25.65
N ASP A 16 6.46 4.62 26.10
CA ASP A 16 5.87 5.87 26.60
C ASP A 16 5.84 7.00 25.53
N VAL A 17 6.24 6.71 24.28
CA VAL A 17 6.32 7.69 23.21
C VAL A 17 5.22 7.47 22.18
N ASP A 18 4.38 8.46 21.96
CA ASP A 18 3.46 8.47 20.82
C ASP A 18 4.23 8.86 19.54
N LEU A 19 4.65 7.86 18.80
CA LEU A 19 5.37 8.04 17.54
C LEU A 19 4.52 8.77 16.47
N THR A 20 3.18 8.75 16.60
CA THR A 20 2.27 9.40 15.66
C THR A 20 2.05 10.88 15.96
N ALA A 21 2.41 11.32 17.17
CA ALA A 21 2.27 12.72 17.60
C ALA A 21 3.13 13.69 16.78
N ASN A 22 4.22 13.20 16.17
CA ASN A 22 5.08 13.99 15.29
C ASN A 22 5.11 13.36 13.88
N PRO A 23 4.32 13.85 12.92
CA PRO A 23 4.23 13.29 11.58
C PRO A 23 5.58 13.21 10.84
N TRP A 24 6.45 14.19 11.01
CA TRP A 24 7.77 14.18 10.37
C TRP A 24 8.67 13.06 10.93
N LEU A 25 8.70 12.91 12.26
CA LEU A 25 9.46 11.83 12.90
C LEU A 25 8.93 10.47 12.51
N PHE A 26 7.60 10.33 12.46
CA PHE A 26 6.95 9.11 12.03
C PHE A 26 7.30 8.75 10.58
N GLN A 27 7.23 9.72 9.66
CA GLN A 27 7.62 9.54 8.26
C GLN A 27 9.08 9.09 8.14
N HIS A 28 10.00 9.78 8.81
CA HIS A 28 11.43 9.44 8.77
C HIS A 28 11.70 8.03 9.34
N LEU A 29 10.99 7.65 10.41
CA LEU A 29 11.09 6.32 10.98
C LEU A 29 10.63 5.25 9.98
N THR A 30 9.45 5.43 9.37
CA THR A 30 8.90 4.46 8.42
C THR A 30 9.79 4.31 7.18
N GLU A 31 10.33 5.40 6.63
CA GLU A 31 11.31 5.36 5.53
C GLU A 31 12.58 4.57 5.91
N THR A 32 13.07 4.78 7.14
CA THR A 32 14.25 4.05 7.63
C THR A 32 13.97 2.55 7.78
N LEU A 33 12.77 2.20 8.25
CA LEU A 33 12.35 0.80 8.39
C LEU A 33 12.17 0.12 7.03
N ASP A 34 11.54 0.81 6.08
CA ASP A 34 11.38 0.33 4.70
C ASP A 34 12.71 -0.07 4.09
N LYS A 35 13.70 0.81 4.17
CA LYS A 35 15.05 0.57 3.66
C LYS A 35 15.69 -0.67 4.30
N ARG A 36 15.52 -0.86 5.61
CA ARG A 36 16.01 -2.06 6.31
C ARG A 36 15.30 -3.33 5.87
N VAL A 37 13.98 -3.26 5.63
CA VAL A 37 13.21 -4.40 5.10
C VAL A 37 13.70 -4.77 3.71
N LEU A 38 13.90 -3.81 2.81
CA LEU A 38 14.42 -4.06 1.47
C LEU A 38 15.80 -4.74 1.50
N VAL A 39 16.72 -4.23 2.31
CA VAL A 39 18.05 -4.83 2.50
C VAL A 39 17.94 -6.24 3.09
N SER A 40 17.04 -6.47 4.03
CA SER A 40 16.82 -7.79 4.62
C SER A 40 16.31 -8.79 3.58
N ILE A 41 15.33 -8.40 2.78
CA ILE A 41 14.77 -9.25 1.72
C ILE A 41 15.84 -9.56 0.67
N SER A 42 16.64 -8.58 0.26
CA SER A 42 17.69 -8.72 -0.76
C SER A 42 18.81 -9.70 -0.35
N ARG A 43 19.04 -9.88 0.95
CA ARG A 43 20.11 -10.75 1.48
C ARG A 43 19.68 -12.20 1.67
N HIS A 44 18.40 -12.48 1.67
CA HIS A 44 17.91 -13.85 1.81
C HIS A 44 17.90 -14.54 0.44
N ASP A 45 18.97 -15.26 0.17
CA ASP A 45 19.25 -16.04 -1.05
C ASP A 45 18.34 -17.29 -1.18
N ASP A 46 17.45 -17.48 -0.22
CA ASP A 46 16.57 -18.64 -0.21
C ASP A 46 15.39 -18.42 -1.15
N GLY A 47 15.17 -19.38 -2.05
CA GLY A 47 14.01 -19.48 -2.94
C GLY A 47 12.63 -19.45 -2.25
N SER A 48 12.57 -18.94 -1.02
CA SER A 48 11.37 -18.67 -0.23
C SER A 48 10.52 -17.50 -0.76
N LEU A 49 11.10 -16.63 -1.61
CA LEU A 49 10.36 -15.58 -2.32
C LEU A 49 9.61 -16.11 -3.56
N THR A 50 9.25 -17.38 -3.57
CA THR A 50 8.53 -18.02 -4.71
C THR A 50 7.04 -17.69 -4.75
N SER A 51 6.50 -16.99 -3.75
CA SER A 51 5.09 -16.64 -3.67
C SER A 51 4.84 -15.15 -3.92
N ASN A 52 3.63 -14.83 -4.39
CA ASN A 52 3.15 -13.47 -4.48
C ASN A 52 3.16 -12.81 -3.09
N PHE A 53 3.75 -11.63 -2.97
CA PHE A 53 3.72 -10.88 -1.72
C PHE A 53 3.59 -9.38 -1.97
N SER A 54 3.20 -8.66 -0.92
CA SER A 54 3.16 -7.20 -0.94
C SER A 54 4.09 -6.62 0.13
N ILE A 55 4.63 -5.45 -0.16
CA ILE A 55 5.50 -4.69 0.75
C ILE A 55 4.92 -3.30 0.92
N ASN A 56 4.75 -2.88 2.19
CA ASN A 56 4.43 -1.50 2.50
C ASN A 56 5.69 -0.64 2.39
N LEU A 57 5.64 0.41 1.59
CA LEU A 57 6.75 1.34 1.37
C LEU A 57 6.28 2.78 1.33
N ASN A 58 7.16 3.69 1.71
CA ASN A 58 6.99 5.10 1.42
C ASN A 58 7.35 5.42 -0.04
N VAL A 59 6.74 6.45 -0.61
CA VAL A 59 7.00 6.90 -1.99
C VAL A 59 8.49 7.21 -2.19
N SER A 60 9.09 7.90 -1.23
CA SER A 60 10.53 8.26 -1.24
C SER A 60 11.43 7.02 -1.25
N THR A 61 11.02 5.94 -0.60
CA THR A 61 11.79 4.69 -0.55
C THR A 61 11.92 4.04 -1.94
N ILE A 62 10.89 4.11 -2.78
CA ILE A 62 10.95 3.59 -4.17
C ILE A 62 11.99 4.34 -5.03
N LEU A 63 12.26 5.60 -4.68
CA LEU A 63 13.23 6.44 -5.37
C LEU A 63 14.64 6.39 -4.74
N SER A 64 14.87 5.50 -3.76
CA SER A 64 16.12 5.39 -3.02
C SER A 64 17.09 4.37 -3.65
N ASP A 65 18.37 4.51 -3.31
CA ASP A 65 19.40 3.56 -3.74
C ASP A 65 19.15 2.16 -3.19
N GLU A 66 18.56 2.04 -2.00
CA GLU A 66 18.23 0.76 -1.39
C GLU A 66 17.14 0.01 -2.19
N PHE A 67 16.19 0.74 -2.79
CA PHE A 67 15.21 0.11 -3.67
C PHE A 67 15.85 -0.31 -5.01
N LEU A 68 16.78 0.48 -5.54
CA LEU A 68 17.53 0.09 -6.74
C LEU A 68 18.34 -1.20 -6.51
N GLU A 69 19.03 -1.30 -5.39
CA GLU A 69 19.76 -2.51 -4.99
C GLU A 69 18.80 -3.71 -4.83
N PHE A 70 17.65 -3.51 -4.18
CA PHE A 70 16.63 -4.54 -4.08
C PHE A 70 16.13 -4.99 -5.46
N ASP A 71 15.82 -4.06 -6.36
CA ASP A 71 15.33 -4.36 -7.70
C ASP A 71 16.36 -5.12 -8.54
N GLU A 72 17.64 -4.80 -8.43
CA GLU A 72 18.73 -5.51 -9.12
C GLU A 72 18.87 -6.96 -8.64
N ASN A 73 18.58 -7.23 -7.36
CA ASN A 73 18.66 -8.57 -6.76
C ASN A 73 17.41 -9.41 -7.00
N ILE A 74 16.27 -8.81 -7.39
CA ILE A 74 15.04 -9.54 -7.70
C ILE A 74 15.06 -10.04 -9.15
N ASN A 75 14.73 -11.31 -9.32
CA ASN A 75 14.53 -11.87 -10.64
C ASN A 75 13.43 -11.13 -11.40
N ALA A 76 13.70 -10.72 -12.64
CA ALA A 76 12.76 -9.95 -13.44
C ALA A 76 11.38 -10.62 -13.60
N SER A 77 11.33 -11.96 -13.67
CA SER A 77 10.08 -12.72 -13.76
C SER A 77 9.23 -12.66 -12.48
N MET A 78 9.83 -12.32 -11.34
CA MET A 78 9.13 -12.25 -10.05
C MET A 78 8.55 -10.86 -9.78
N ARG A 79 9.02 -9.80 -10.43
CA ARG A 79 8.55 -8.43 -10.17
C ARG A 79 7.04 -8.28 -10.34
N SER A 80 6.45 -8.96 -11.31
CA SER A 80 4.99 -8.92 -11.56
C SER A 80 4.15 -9.59 -10.46
N SER A 81 4.78 -10.36 -9.57
CA SER A 81 4.15 -10.96 -8.41
C SER A 81 4.35 -10.16 -7.12
N ILE A 82 5.11 -9.06 -7.19
CA ILE A 82 5.34 -8.16 -6.05
C ILE A 82 4.43 -6.94 -6.17
N VAL A 83 3.72 -6.65 -5.09
CA VAL A 83 2.85 -5.49 -4.97
C VAL A 83 3.50 -4.48 -4.01
N LEU A 84 3.74 -3.26 -4.48
CA LEU A 84 4.21 -2.16 -3.65
C LEU A 84 3.00 -1.39 -3.13
N GLU A 85 2.80 -1.40 -1.81
CA GLU A 85 1.68 -0.76 -1.14
C GLU A 85 2.11 0.62 -0.65
N LEU A 86 1.42 1.65 -1.12
CA LEU A 86 1.71 3.04 -0.82
C LEU A 86 0.52 3.66 -0.07
N GLN A 87 0.80 4.31 1.05
CA GLN A 87 -0.23 4.98 1.82
C GLN A 87 -0.74 6.23 1.10
N LEU A 88 -2.07 6.38 1.06
CA LEU A 88 -2.71 7.53 0.42
C LEU A 88 -2.19 8.87 0.94
N VAL A 89 -1.92 8.97 2.25
CA VAL A 89 -1.41 10.19 2.87
C VAL A 89 0.00 10.53 2.38
N ASP A 90 0.84 9.54 2.15
CA ASP A 90 2.20 9.73 1.62
C ASP A 90 2.16 10.15 0.15
N ILE A 91 1.28 9.57 -0.66
CA ILE A 91 1.04 9.96 -2.06
C ILE A 91 0.67 11.45 -2.16
N PHE A 92 -0.24 11.91 -1.30
CA PHE A 92 -0.68 13.31 -1.33
C PHE A 92 0.32 14.28 -0.69
N SER A 93 1.31 13.81 0.05
CA SER A 93 2.40 14.65 0.57
C SER A 93 3.32 15.15 -0.54
N ASP A 94 3.57 14.32 -1.57
CA ASP A 94 4.31 14.67 -2.78
C ASP A 94 3.84 13.88 -4.00
N VAL A 95 2.81 14.41 -4.66
CA VAL A 95 2.22 13.80 -5.87
C VAL A 95 3.23 13.69 -7.01
N LYS A 96 4.20 14.60 -7.11
CA LYS A 96 5.22 14.54 -8.17
C LYS A 96 6.18 13.38 -7.93
N ALA A 97 6.66 13.20 -6.71
CA ALA A 97 7.46 12.06 -6.33
C ALA A 97 6.70 10.75 -6.56
N PHE A 98 5.41 10.69 -6.20
CA PHE A 98 4.56 9.54 -6.46
C PHE A 98 4.49 9.18 -7.96
N ILE A 99 4.26 10.16 -8.84
CA ILE A 99 4.20 9.90 -10.29
C ILE A 99 5.52 9.30 -10.79
N LEU A 100 6.65 9.82 -10.33
CA LEU A 100 7.97 9.29 -10.69
C LEU A 100 8.18 7.86 -10.17
N ALA A 101 7.93 7.64 -8.87
CA ALA A 101 8.07 6.35 -8.22
C ALA A 101 7.20 5.28 -8.87
N LYS A 102 5.92 5.61 -9.11
CA LYS A 102 4.97 4.74 -9.79
C LYS A 102 5.43 4.37 -11.20
N THR A 103 5.79 5.38 -12.00
CA THR A 103 6.23 5.16 -13.38
C THR A 103 7.46 4.27 -13.44
N PHE A 104 8.41 4.49 -12.55
CA PHE A 104 9.60 3.67 -12.42
C PHE A 104 9.24 2.22 -12.02
N ALA A 105 8.45 2.04 -10.95
CA ALA A 105 8.08 0.72 -10.45
C ALA A 105 7.28 -0.09 -11.49
N GLN A 106 6.30 0.52 -12.15
CA GLN A 106 5.51 -0.14 -13.20
C GLN A 106 6.34 -0.47 -14.43
N TYR A 107 7.29 0.39 -14.83
CA TYR A 107 8.23 0.10 -15.92
C TYR A 107 9.10 -1.11 -15.58
N ARG A 108 9.49 -1.29 -14.31
CA ARG A 108 10.24 -2.47 -13.84
C ARG A 108 9.38 -3.72 -13.72
N GLY A 109 8.06 -3.61 -13.79
CA GLY A 109 7.10 -4.71 -13.75
C GLY A 109 6.41 -4.95 -12.42
N TYR A 110 6.63 -4.08 -11.41
CA TYR A 110 5.93 -4.14 -10.12
C TYR A 110 4.48 -3.67 -10.26
N LYS A 111 3.63 -4.15 -9.35
CA LYS A 111 2.26 -3.66 -9.20
C LYS A 111 2.19 -2.61 -8.10
N ILE A 112 1.37 -1.59 -8.30
CA ILE A 112 1.12 -0.54 -7.30
C ILE A 112 -0.25 -0.74 -6.67
N CYS A 113 -0.28 -0.76 -5.35
CA CYS A 113 -1.49 -0.74 -4.54
C CYS A 113 -1.56 0.54 -3.72
N ILE A 114 -2.69 1.25 -3.78
CA ILE A 114 -2.93 2.40 -2.91
C ILE A 114 -3.65 1.91 -1.66
N ASP A 115 -3.06 2.13 -0.49
CA ASP A 115 -3.61 1.75 0.81
C ASP A 115 -4.11 2.97 1.62
N GLY A 116 -4.88 2.72 2.67
CA GLY A 116 -5.41 3.75 3.56
C GLY A 116 -6.62 4.52 2.99
N ILE A 117 -7.35 3.93 2.04
CA ILE A 117 -8.56 4.53 1.47
C ILE A 117 -9.75 4.21 2.38
N THR A 118 -10.43 5.24 2.84
CA THR A 118 -11.71 5.13 3.54
C THR A 118 -12.86 5.36 2.57
N VAL A 119 -14.05 4.88 2.90
CA VAL A 119 -15.24 4.95 2.04
C VAL A 119 -15.57 6.38 1.62
N ASP A 120 -15.47 7.32 2.56
CA ASP A 120 -15.72 8.74 2.31
C ASP A 120 -14.73 9.39 1.35
N LYS A 121 -13.50 8.86 1.29
CA LYS A 121 -12.45 9.34 0.39
C LYS A 121 -12.51 8.72 -0.99
N LEU A 122 -13.09 7.52 -1.11
CA LEU A 122 -13.08 6.75 -2.35
C LEU A 122 -13.67 7.53 -3.55
N LYS A 123 -14.72 8.33 -3.32
CA LYS A 123 -15.35 9.17 -4.35
C LYS A 123 -14.45 10.27 -4.91
N TYR A 124 -13.38 10.62 -4.19
CA TYR A 124 -12.41 11.64 -4.62
C TYR A 124 -11.17 11.03 -5.28
N ILE A 125 -11.08 9.69 -5.31
CA ILE A 125 -9.92 8.99 -5.85
C ILE A 125 -10.23 8.58 -7.29
N ASP A 126 -9.61 9.29 -8.21
CA ASP A 126 -9.63 8.91 -9.62
C ASP A 126 -8.53 7.87 -9.89
N ARG A 127 -8.93 6.62 -10.02
CA ARG A 127 -8.00 5.51 -10.30
C ARG A 127 -7.32 5.63 -11.66
N GLU A 128 -8.01 6.17 -12.66
CA GLU A 128 -7.43 6.33 -14.00
C GLU A 128 -6.28 7.34 -13.93
N HIS A 129 -6.46 8.45 -13.21
CA HIS A 129 -5.40 9.44 -13.00
C HIS A 129 -4.28 8.92 -12.09
N LEU A 130 -4.61 8.21 -11.02
CA LEU A 130 -3.60 7.59 -10.17
C LEU A 130 -2.94 6.36 -10.82
N SER A 131 -3.59 5.74 -11.82
CA SER A 131 -3.08 4.58 -12.58
C SER A 131 -2.55 3.46 -11.67
N SER A 132 -3.27 3.14 -10.58
CA SER A 132 -2.91 2.06 -9.68
C SER A 132 -3.45 0.72 -10.16
N ASP A 133 -2.72 -0.36 -9.90
CA ASP A 133 -3.14 -1.71 -10.21
C ASP A 133 -4.20 -2.21 -9.23
N LEU A 134 -4.01 -1.89 -7.95
CA LEU A 134 -4.86 -2.29 -6.84
C LEU A 134 -5.19 -1.11 -5.93
N ILE A 135 -6.31 -1.21 -5.20
CA ILE A 135 -6.65 -0.31 -4.10
C ILE A 135 -7.07 -1.11 -2.87
N LYS A 136 -6.64 -0.69 -1.67
CA LYS A 136 -7.09 -1.20 -0.39
C LYS A 136 -8.06 -0.24 0.26
N ILE A 137 -9.26 -0.73 0.57
CA ILE A 137 -10.31 0.05 1.20
C ILE A 137 -10.49 -0.45 2.63
N ILE A 138 -10.42 0.47 3.58
CA ILE A 138 -10.68 0.16 4.99
C ILE A 138 -12.18 -0.07 5.14
N TRP A 139 -12.55 -1.29 5.57
CA TRP A 139 -13.94 -1.63 5.83
C TRP A 139 -14.53 -0.75 6.94
N HIS A 140 -15.74 -0.30 6.70
CA HIS A 140 -16.58 0.36 7.70
C HIS A 140 -18.04 0.00 7.41
N PRO A 141 -18.90 -0.24 8.42
CA PRO A 141 -20.33 -0.59 8.21
C PRO A 141 -21.10 0.39 7.32
N SER A 142 -20.75 1.69 7.35
CA SER A 142 -21.34 2.70 6.45
C SER A 142 -21.07 2.47 4.97
N PHE A 143 -20.18 1.54 4.60
CA PHE A 143 -19.90 1.20 3.21
C PHE A 143 -21.15 0.76 2.46
N MET A 144 -22.01 -0.01 3.13
CA MET A 144 -23.28 -0.46 2.55
C MET A 144 -24.27 0.67 2.32
N ASP A 145 -24.30 1.65 3.22
CA ASP A 145 -25.20 2.81 3.10
C ASP A 145 -24.74 3.68 1.93
N VAL A 146 -23.43 3.93 1.81
CA VAL A 146 -22.86 4.69 0.69
C VAL A 146 -23.12 4.00 -0.65
N ILE A 147 -22.99 2.68 -0.74
CA ILE A 147 -23.32 1.92 -1.96
C ILE A 147 -24.79 2.07 -2.33
N ARG A 148 -25.68 2.07 -1.34
CA ARG A 148 -27.13 2.17 -1.58
C ARG A 148 -27.60 3.57 -1.97
N GLU A 149 -26.98 4.59 -1.39
CA GLU A 149 -27.42 5.97 -1.50
C GLU A 149 -26.75 6.71 -2.67
N ASP A 150 -25.50 6.34 -3.01
CA ASP A 150 -24.72 7.00 -4.06
C ASP A 150 -24.61 6.13 -5.31
N LYS A 151 -25.46 6.44 -6.30
CA LYS A 151 -25.44 5.75 -7.59
C LYS A 151 -24.11 5.90 -8.33
N HIS A 152 -23.45 7.05 -8.20
CA HIS A 152 -22.14 7.26 -8.80
C HIS A 152 -21.08 6.36 -8.15
N PHE A 153 -21.19 6.14 -6.85
CA PHE A 153 -20.33 5.22 -6.14
C PHE A 153 -20.58 3.77 -6.56
N THR A 154 -21.84 3.37 -6.68
CA THR A 154 -22.21 2.04 -7.20
C THR A 154 -21.66 1.81 -8.61
N ASP A 155 -21.81 2.80 -9.49
CA ASP A 155 -21.25 2.75 -10.84
C ASP A 155 -19.73 2.71 -10.84
N TYR A 156 -19.08 3.45 -9.92
CA TYR A 156 -17.64 3.43 -9.72
C TYR A 156 -17.15 2.04 -9.27
N VAL A 157 -17.78 1.45 -8.26
CA VAL A 157 -17.44 0.09 -7.78
C VAL A 157 -17.65 -0.95 -8.87
N ASN A 158 -18.71 -0.84 -9.65
CA ASN A 158 -19.01 -1.76 -10.75
C ASN A 158 -18.04 -1.60 -11.93
N LYS A 159 -17.65 -0.36 -12.28
CA LYS A 159 -16.70 -0.06 -13.36
C LYS A 159 -15.25 -0.34 -12.94
N ALA A 160 -14.95 -0.21 -11.66
CA ALA A 160 -13.57 -0.28 -11.13
C ALA A 160 -12.99 -1.69 -11.11
N GLU A 161 -13.60 -2.65 -11.84
CA GLU A 161 -13.19 -4.06 -11.80
C GLU A 161 -13.00 -4.54 -10.35
N ARG A 162 -14.03 -5.12 -9.76
CA ARG A 162 -14.01 -5.62 -8.36
C ARG A 162 -12.75 -6.43 -8.02
N ALA A 163 -12.20 -7.12 -9.01
CA ALA A 163 -10.95 -7.88 -8.88
C ALA A 163 -9.71 -7.05 -8.51
N ARG A 164 -9.80 -5.71 -8.58
CA ARG A 164 -8.70 -4.79 -8.23
C ARG A 164 -8.94 -4.05 -6.91
N MET A 165 -9.98 -4.41 -6.17
CA MET A 165 -10.33 -3.80 -4.88
C MET A 165 -10.11 -4.84 -3.77
N ILE A 166 -9.43 -4.42 -2.71
CA ILE A 166 -9.16 -5.24 -1.53
C ILE A 166 -9.85 -4.57 -0.34
N LEU A 167 -10.78 -5.27 0.30
CA LEU A 167 -11.31 -4.84 1.58
C LEU A 167 -10.36 -5.30 2.69
N CYS A 168 -9.95 -4.38 3.55
CA CYS A 168 -9.09 -4.68 4.69
C CYS A 168 -9.79 -4.33 6.02
N ARG A 169 -9.26 -4.87 7.14
CA ARG A 169 -9.84 -4.77 8.50
C ARG A 169 -11.27 -5.33 8.55
N VAL A 170 -11.46 -6.48 7.94
CA VAL A 170 -12.74 -7.16 7.81
C VAL A 170 -12.99 -7.99 9.07
N ASP A 171 -13.48 -7.35 10.13
CA ASP A 171 -13.83 -7.99 11.41
C ASP A 171 -15.34 -8.32 11.50
N ASP A 172 -16.11 -8.05 10.43
CA ASP A 172 -17.56 -8.12 10.38
C ASP A 172 -18.01 -9.11 9.27
N PRO A 173 -18.93 -10.05 9.57
CA PRO A 173 -19.51 -10.94 8.55
C PRO A 173 -20.13 -10.20 7.35
N GLN A 174 -20.67 -8.99 7.54
CA GLN A 174 -21.23 -8.18 6.46
C GLN A 174 -20.17 -7.80 5.40
N ALA A 175 -18.92 -7.62 5.82
CA ALA A 175 -17.84 -7.32 4.89
C ALA A 175 -17.54 -8.48 3.92
N VAL A 176 -17.75 -9.72 4.36
CA VAL A 176 -17.57 -10.93 3.54
C VAL A 176 -18.64 -11.01 2.45
N GLU A 177 -19.88 -10.60 2.75
CA GLU A 177 -20.98 -10.58 1.77
C GLU A 177 -20.73 -9.55 0.65
N VAL A 178 -20.01 -8.46 0.96
CA VAL A 178 -19.66 -7.42 -0.02
C VAL A 178 -18.48 -7.83 -0.91
N GLY A 179 -17.56 -8.62 -0.36
CA GLY A 179 -16.34 -9.06 -1.06
C GLY A 179 -16.56 -10.20 -2.05
N ASN A 180 -17.72 -10.87 -1.97
CA ASN A 180 -18.14 -11.96 -2.87
C ASN A 180 -19.03 -11.44 -4.00
#